data_1392cba1bb892648df401f2f2904482c
#
_entry.id   1392cba1bb892648df401f2f2904482c
#
_cell.length_a   1.000
_cell.length_b   1.000
_cell.length_c   1.000
_cell.angle_alpha   90.00
_cell.angle_beta   90.00
_cell.angle_gamma   90.00
#
_symmetry.space_group_name_H-M   'P 1'
#
loop_
_entity.id
_entity.type
_entity.pdbx_description
1 polymer ?
#
loop_
_entity_poly.entity_id
_entity_poly.type
_entity_poly.pdbx_seq_one_letter_code
_entity_poly.pdbx_strand_id
1 'polypeptide(L)' 'MNFKEVYQTVLNAYPEIMSVEETSAALGVSTKTVYKMLKNGTIQNMKVGRSYRVPKVHLLSFLKINMAKA' A
#
# COMPACT_ATOMS: atom_id res chain seq x y z
N MET A 1 3.49 -4.05 -13.46
CA MET A 1 4.14 -3.75 -12.17
C MET A 1 4.91 -4.96 -11.68
N ASN A 2 6.15 -4.77 -11.26
CA ASN A 2 6.94 -5.84 -10.66
C ASN A 2 6.74 -5.81 -9.14
N PHE A 3 5.95 -6.72 -8.63
CA PHE A 3 5.60 -6.75 -7.20
C PHE A 3 6.82 -6.94 -6.29
N LYS A 4 7.80 -7.74 -6.75
CA LYS A 4 9.01 -7.99 -5.97
C LYS A 4 9.82 -6.70 -5.77
N GLU A 5 9.98 -5.90 -6.81
CA GLU A 5 10.70 -4.63 -6.72
C GLU A 5 9.94 -3.63 -5.84
N VAL A 6 8.63 -3.56 -6.01
CA VAL A 6 7.80 -2.69 -5.18
C VAL A 6 7.88 -3.11 -3.72
N TYR A 7 7.83 -4.40 -3.43
CA TYR A 7 7.97 -4.94 -2.08
C TYR A 7 9.27 -4.47 -1.44
N GLN A 8 10.39 -4.63 -2.14
CA GLN A 8 11.70 -4.23 -1.61
C GLN A 8 11.78 -2.72 -1.40
N THR A 9 11.21 -1.94 -2.30
CA THR A 9 11.18 -0.48 -2.17
C THR A 9 10.36 -0.06 -0.95
N VAL A 10 9.18 -0.65 -0.77
CA VAL A 10 8.33 -0.35 0.39
C VAL A 10 9.02 -0.73 1.69
N LEU A 11 9.63 -1.91 1.72
CA LEU A 11 10.33 -2.40 2.91
C LEU A 11 11.46 -1.47 3.33
N ASN A 12 12.22 -0.94 2.38
CA ASN A 12 13.47 -0.23 2.66
C ASN A 12 13.34 1.30 2.65
N ALA A 13 12.39 1.86 1.92
CA ALA A 13 12.35 3.31 1.66
C ALA A 13 11.17 4.04 2.29
N TYR A 14 10.15 3.34 2.76
CA TYR A 14 8.94 3.96 3.27
C TYR A 14 8.78 3.77 4.78
N PRO A 15 8.09 4.72 5.46
CA PRO A 15 7.91 4.64 6.91
C PRO A 15 6.94 3.52 7.29
N GLU A 16 6.91 3.19 8.59
CA GLU A 16 6.05 2.14 9.14
C GLU A 16 4.56 2.43 8.90
N ILE A 17 4.17 3.70 8.92
CA ILE A 17 2.80 4.13 8.64
C ILE A 17 2.84 5.02 7.40
N MET A 18 2.19 4.58 6.34
CA MET A 18 2.23 5.29 5.06
C MET A 18 0.96 6.09 4.83
N SER A 19 1.12 7.24 4.17
CA SER A 19 0.00 8.05 3.72
C SER A 19 -0.58 7.47 2.42
N VAL A 20 -1.75 7.99 2.00
CA VAL A 20 -2.33 7.63 0.70
C VAL A 20 -1.37 8.01 -0.43
N GLU A 21 -0.76 9.18 -0.33
CA GLU A 21 0.18 9.68 -1.34
C GLU A 21 1.40 8.79 -1.44
N GLU A 22 1.96 8.38 -0.31
CA GLU A 22 3.10 7.47 -0.29
C GLU A 22 2.74 6.10 -0.87
N THR A 23 1.55 5.59 -0.52
CA THR A 23 1.06 4.32 -1.06
C THR A 23 0.87 4.41 -2.57
N SER A 24 0.29 5.50 -3.04
CA SER A 24 0.11 5.78 -4.46
C SER A 24 1.44 5.78 -5.21
N ALA A 25 2.42 6.50 -4.67
CA ALA A 25 3.75 6.58 -5.27
C ALA A 25 4.42 5.21 -5.30
N ALA A 26 4.32 4.46 -4.21
CA ALA A 26 4.93 3.13 -4.11
C ALA A 26 4.34 2.15 -5.12
N LEU A 27 3.03 2.18 -5.31
CA LEU A 27 2.33 1.26 -6.21
C LEU A 27 2.31 1.73 -7.67
N GLY A 28 2.63 2.99 -7.92
CA GLY A 28 2.59 3.54 -9.26
C GLY A 28 1.17 3.70 -9.79
N VAL A 29 0.20 3.97 -8.92
CA VAL A 29 -1.21 4.18 -9.28
C VAL A 29 -1.68 5.54 -8.74
N SER A 30 -2.85 6.00 -9.16
CA SER A 30 -3.39 7.27 -8.68
C SER A 30 -3.86 7.15 -7.23
N THR A 31 -3.94 8.29 -6.54
CA THR A 31 -4.51 8.34 -5.19
C THR A 31 -5.97 7.88 -5.19
N LYS A 32 -6.70 8.18 -6.25
CA LYS A 32 -8.09 7.74 -6.41
C LYS A 32 -8.19 6.21 -6.36
N THR A 33 -7.28 5.53 -7.04
CA THR A 33 -7.20 4.07 -7.04
C THR A 33 -6.89 3.55 -5.64
N VAL A 34 -5.94 4.20 -4.95
CA VAL A 34 -5.59 3.82 -3.58
C VAL A 34 -6.81 3.96 -2.65
N TYR A 35 -7.52 5.09 -2.72
CA TYR A 35 -8.73 5.28 -1.91
C TYR A 35 -9.74 4.16 -2.13
N LYS A 36 -9.93 3.75 -3.37
CA LYS A 36 -10.82 2.64 -3.70
C LYS A 36 -10.35 1.35 -3.05
N MET A 37 -9.06 1.05 -3.11
CA MET A 37 -8.47 -0.16 -2.51
C MET A 37 -8.62 -0.15 -0.99
N LEU A 38 -8.48 1.01 -0.35
CA LEU A 38 -8.61 1.13 1.09
C LEU A 38 -10.08 0.98 1.52
N LYS A 39 -10.99 1.58 0.78
CA LYS A 39 -12.42 1.52 1.09
C LYS A 39 -12.99 0.11 0.94
N ASN A 40 -12.53 -0.65 -0.03
CA ASN A 40 -13.05 -2.00 -0.28
C ASN A 40 -12.28 -3.09 0.47
N GLY A 41 -11.27 -2.71 1.26
CA GLY A 41 -10.53 -3.66 2.08
C GLY A 41 -9.45 -4.45 1.35
N THR A 42 -9.13 -4.09 0.11
CA THR A 42 -8.05 -4.75 -0.64
C THR A 42 -6.72 -4.64 0.11
N ILE A 43 -6.47 -3.48 0.72
CA ILE A 43 -5.33 -3.25 1.61
C ILE A 43 -5.89 -2.83 2.95
N GLN A 44 -5.53 -3.55 4.01
CA GLN A 44 -5.96 -3.20 5.35
C GLN A 44 -5.37 -1.86 5.77
N ASN A 45 -6.16 -1.08 6.49
CA ASN A 45 -5.78 0.28 6.82
C ASN A 45 -6.49 0.74 8.08
N MET A 46 -6.06 1.90 8.58
CA MET A 46 -6.71 2.59 9.69
C MET A 46 -7.14 3.96 9.21
N LYS A 47 -8.22 4.47 9.78
CA LYS A 47 -8.65 5.83 9.52
C LYS A 47 -8.54 6.62 10.83
N VAL A 48 -7.70 7.65 10.81
CA VAL A 48 -7.49 8.52 11.97
C VAL A 48 -8.06 9.88 11.60
N GLY A 49 -9.19 10.26 12.24
CA GLY A 49 -9.92 11.44 11.82
C GLY A 49 -10.41 11.26 10.39
N ARG A 50 -9.96 12.14 9.49
CA ARG A 50 -10.33 12.09 8.07
C ARG A 50 -9.22 11.51 7.20
N SER A 51 -8.12 11.08 7.81
CA SER A 51 -6.96 10.60 7.07
C SER A 51 -6.85 9.09 7.14
N TYR A 52 -6.66 8.46 5.99
CA TYR A 52 -6.31 7.05 5.94
C TYR A 52 -4.84 6.89 6.27
N ARG A 53 -4.53 5.87 7.06
CA ARG A 53 -3.17 5.46 7.38
C ARG A 53 -3.00 4.01 6.97
N VAL A 54 -1.94 3.73 6.24
CA VAL A 54 -1.67 2.37 5.75
C VAL A 54 -0.43 1.84 6.48
N PRO A 55 -0.62 0.97 7.48
CA PRO A 55 0.55 0.32 8.09
C PRO A 55 1.33 -0.42 7.02
N LYS A 56 2.64 -0.19 7.00
CA LYS A 56 3.51 -0.78 5.98
C LYS A 56 3.36 -2.30 5.91
N VAL A 57 3.18 -2.96 7.05
CA VAL A 57 3.02 -4.41 7.10
C VAL A 57 1.82 -4.89 6.28
N HIS A 58 0.75 -4.11 6.23
CA HIS A 58 -0.44 -4.48 5.45
C HIS A 58 -0.21 -4.32 3.95
N LEU A 59 0.53 -3.29 3.56
CA LEU A 59 0.91 -3.11 2.16
C LEU A 59 1.87 -4.21 1.72
N LEU A 60 2.83 -4.56 2.57
CA LEU A 60 3.75 -5.66 2.29
C LEU A 60 3.02 -6.99 2.15
N SER A 61 2.02 -7.26 3.01
CA SER A 61 1.19 -8.46 2.91
C SER A 61 0.43 -8.51 1.60
N PHE A 62 -0.16 -7.39 1.18
CA PHE A 62 -0.84 -7.28 -0.11
C PHE A 62 0.10 -7.61 -1.27
N LEU A 63 1.30 -7.02 -1.26
CA LEU A 63 2.30 -7.24 -2.30
C LEU A 63 2.76 -8.70 -2.33
N LYS A 64 2.98 -9.28 -1.14
CA LYS A 64 3.42 -10.67 -1.03
C LYS A 64 2.38 -11.64 -1.58
N ILE A 65 1.11 -11.42 -1.29
CA ILE A 65 0.02 -12.23 -1.83
C ILE A 65 0.00 -12.15 -3.35
N ASN A 66 0.17 -10.97 -3.91
CA ASN A 66 0.17 -10.77 -5.35
C ASN A 66 1.41 -11.39 -6.03
N MET A 67 2.56 -11.37 -5.35
CA MET A 67 3.75 -12.07 -5.85
C MET A 67 3.52 -13.57 -5.94
N ALA A 68 2.83 -14.13 -4.94
CA ALA A 68 2.55 -15.56 -4.91
C ALA A 68 1.58 -16.00 -6.02
N LYS A 69 0.74 -15.07 -6.51
CA LYS A 69 -0.20 -15.33 -7.60
C LYS A 69 0.38 -15.13 -8.99
N ALA A 70 1.51 -14.47 -9.06
CA ALA A 70 2.13 -14.10 -10.34
C ALA A 70 2.75 -15.27 -11.09
#